data_058bedb8547b24f8f672df557d2f1eca
#
_entry.id   058bedb8547b24f8f672df557d2f1eca
#
_cell.length_a   1.000
_cell.length_b   1.000
_cell.length_c   1.000
_cell.angle_alpha   90.00
_cell.angle_beta   90.00
_cell.angle_gamma   90.00
#
_symmetry.space_group_name_H-M   'P 1'
#
loop_
_entity.id
_entity.type
_entity.pdbx_description
1 polymer ?
#
loop_
_entity_poly.entity_id
_entity_poly.type
_entity_poly.pdbx_seq_one_letter_code
_entity_poly.pdbx_strand_id
1 'polypeptide(L)'
;MNKFRTHKCNELRKEKVGDEVTLSGWINKKRDHGNLLFIDLRDNYGITQCIIDKENSYFKKLEKIQLETVIKIEGKVVERSKDSINKDIETGEIEVIIKNFLILGECKELPLPVFTDREYAEEIRLKYRFLDLRRKKIHENIVLRSKVISFIRNEMNKLGFLEFQTPILTSSSPEGARDFLVPSRLNPGKFYALPQAPQQFKQLVMVSGFDKYFQIAPCFRDEDARADRSPGEFYQLDLEMSFVEQEDVFNVVENLFVNTFKKFSNKKLLFSQFPRISYKDSMIRYGTDKPDLRNPLIINDITETFLREDVSFEIFKKLVKSGSKVRCIVTKDTKDRPRSFFDNIDKWAKEQGASGLAYFTIEKEKEILAKGPVGKFFSKDSLEEIMIKTEAKVGDSIFLACGKLEDVEKITALARDKIGKDLGLIDENVFAFCWIVDYPMYEIDNQTNKIKFSHNPFSMPQGDINKINFDKPLEILAYQYDIVCNGIELSSGAIRNHIPDLMYKLFDVAGYSKSDVDQKFSGMINALSYGAPPHGGIAPGIDRIIMLLANEKNIREVTMFPMNQNAQDLMMNAPSNVSENQLKELNISIKNKK
;
A
#
# COMPACT_ATOMS: atom_id res chain seq x y z
N MET A 1 11.58 -41.52 7.75
CA MET A 1 10.43 -41.03 8.52
C MET A 1 10.88 -39.95 9.47
N ASN A 2 10.09 -38.89 9.63
CA ASN A 2 10.38 -37.84 10.61
C ASN A 2 10.04 -38.40 12.01
N LYS A 3 10.99 -38.35 12.95
CA LYS A 3 10.80 -38.89 14.32
C LYS A 3 9.76 -38.11 15.15
N PHE A 4 9.37 -36.91 14.72
CA PHE A 4 8.43 -36.08 15.43
C PHE A 4 7.00 -36.21 14.93
N ARG A 5 6.77 -36.55 13.65
CA ARG A 5 5.42 -36.71 13.09
C ARG A 5 5.42 -37.64 11.87
N THR A 6 4.33 -38.43 11.75
CA THR A 6 4.01 -39.20 10.55
C THR A 6 3.09 -38.40 9.61
N HIS A 7 2.20 -37.57 10.16
CA HIS A 7 1.21 -36.75 9.44
C HIS A 7 1.20 -35.32 9.99
N LYS A 8 0.72 -34.39 9.18
CA LYS A 8 0.38 -33.02 9.59
C LYS A 8 -1.01 -32.98 10.21
N CYS A 9 -1.28 -31.92 11.01
CA CYS A 9 -2.56 -31.82 11.73
C CYS A 9 -3.79 -31.57 10.85
N ASN A 10 -3.65 -31.44 9.51
CA ASN A 10 -4.79 -31.35 8.60
C ASN A 10 -4.85 -32.50 7.57
N GLU A 11 -3.97 -33.49 7.64
CA GLU A 11 -3.85 -34.55 6.63
C GLU A 11 -4.76 -35.76 6.90
N LEU A 12 -5.24 -35.91 8.14
CA LEU A 12 -6.03 -37.07 8.51
C LEU A 12 -7.47 -36.95 8.02
N ARG A 13 -7.97 -38.03 7.42
CA ARG A 13 -9.34 -38.18 6.92
C ARG A 13 -9.86 -39.58 7.28
N LYS A 14 -11.12 -39.89 6.93
CA LYS A 14 -11.76 -41.20 7.22
C LYS A 14 -10.99 -42.39 6.69
N GLU A 15 -10.27 -42.27 5.58
CA GLU A 15 -9.45 -43.34 4.99
C GLU A 15 -8.28 -43.75 5.91
N LYS A 16 -7.97 -42.94 6.91
CA LYS A 16 -6.94 -43.19 7.91
C LYS A 16 -7.45 -43.77 9.23
N VAL A 17 -8.75 -44.03 9.30
CA VAL A 17 -9.35 -44.66 10.51
C VAL A 17 -8.71 -46.05 10.73
N GLY A 18 -8.23 -46.25 11.95
CA GLY A 18 -7.48 -47.47 12.34
C GLY A 18 -5.98 -47.31 12.32
N ASP A 19 -5.42 -46.32 11.61
CA ASP A 19 -3.98 -46.09 11.54
C ASP A 19 -3.41 -45.60 12.88
N GLU A 20 -2.20 -46.03 13.20
CA GLU A 20 -1.37 -45.48 14.27
C GLU A 20 -0.61 -44.27 13.71
N VAL A 21 -0.76 -43.13 14.37
CA VAL A 21 -0.16 -41.88 13.90
C VAL A 21 0.64 -41.18 14.98
N THR A 22 1.62 -40.41 14.56
CA THR A 22 2.36 -39.47 15.40
C THR A 22 2.11 -38.07 14.89
N LEU A 23 1.61 -37.19 15.76
CA LEU A 23 1.38 -35.78 15.48
C LEU A 23 2.22 -34.92 16.42
N SER A 24 2.68 -33.76 15.95
CA SER A 24 3.35 -32.77 16.78
C SER A 24 2.83 -31.38 16.47
N GLY A 25 2.57 -30.61 17.52
CA GLY A 25 2.01 -29.27 17.37
C GLY A 25 1.81 -28.58 18.73
N TRP A 26 1.15 -27.46 18.68
CA TRP A 26 0.77 -26.65 19.84
C TRP A 26 -0.60 -27.03 20.34
N ILE A 27 -0.80 -27.10 21.66
CA ILE A 27 -2.11 -27.26 22.28
C ILE A 27 -2.90 -25.96 22.07
N ASN A 28 -3.80 -25.95 21.08
CA ASN A 28 -4.59 -24.78 20.74
C ASN A 28 -5.79 -24.56 21.66
N LYS A 29 -6.50 -25.66 22.00
CA LYS A 29 -7.67 -25.66 22.87
C LYS A 29 -7.71 -26.93 23.70
N LYS A 30 -8.27 -26.83 24.91
CA LYS A 30 -8.60 -28.01 25.77
C LYS A 30 -10.06 -27.89 26.26
N ARG A 31 -10.74 -29.01 26.32
CA ARG A 31 -12.08 -29.12 26.86
C ARG A 31 -12.15 -30.38 27.70
N ASP A 32 -12.45 -30.21 28.99
CA ASP A 32 -12.66 -31.31 29.93
C ASP A 32 -14.16 -31.62 30.03
N HIS A 33 -14.53 -32.86 29.75
CA HIS A 33 -15.86 -33.39 29.87
C HIS A 33 -15.93 -34.48 30.95
N GLY A 34 -15.14 -34.37 31.98
CA GLY A 34 -15.12 -35.23 33.15
C GLY A 34 -14.35 -36.55 32.95
N ASN A 35 -14.77 -37.40 32.04
CA ASN A 35 -14.12 -38.66 31.73
C ASN A 35 -13.22 -38.58 30.48
N LEU A 36 -13.38 -37.55 29.66
CA LEU A 36 -12.62 -37.34 28.42
C LEU A 36 -12.05 -35.92 28.37
N LEU A 37 -10.79 -35.83 28.07
CA LEU A 37 -10.13 -34.53 27.75
C LEU A 37 -9.93 -34.45 26.24
N PHE A 38 -10.53 -33.42 25.65
CA PHE A 38 -10.36 -33.07 24.24
C PHE A 38 -9.26 -32.03 24.08
N ILE A 39 -8.36 -32.27 23.16
CA ILE A 39 -7.22 -31.42 22.84
C ILE A 39 -7.24 -31.11 21.35
N ASP A 40 -7.38 -29.86 20.98
CA ASP A 40 -7.18 -29.42 19.60
C ASP A 40 -5.68 -29.15 19.41
N LEU A 41 -5.00 -30.04 18.69
CA LEU A 41 -3.58 -29.92 18.36
C LEU A 41 -3.44 -29.18 17.03
N ARG A 42 -2.66 -28.09 17.03
CA ARG A 42 -2.46 -27.22 15.86
C ARG A 42 -1.01 -27.28 15.40
N ASP A 43 -0.81 -27.36 14.09
CA ASP A 43 0.48 -27.08 13.44
C ASP A 43 0.33 -25.98 12.38
N ASN A 44 1.32 -25.77 11.52
CA ASN A 44 1.26 -24.81 10.42
C ASN A 44 0.14 -25.08 9.39
N TYR A 45 -0.32 -26.32 9.30
CA TYR A 45 -1.21 -26.79 8.23
C TYR A 45 -2.67 -26.85 8.67
N GLY A 46 -2.93 -26.98 9.97
CA GLY A 46 -4.31 -27.04 10.49
C GLY A 46 -4.40 -27.59 11.90
N ILE A 47 -5.57 -28.14 12.21
CA ILE A 47 -5.95 -28.61 13.54
C ILE A 47 -6.47 -30.05 13.44
N THR A 48 -6.05 -30.90 14.39
CA THR A 48 -6.66 -32.23 14.62
C THR A 48 -7.10 -32.32 16.07
N GLN A 49 -8.33 -32.74 16.31
CA GLN A 49 -8.80 -33.05 17.65
C GLN A 49 -8.19 -34.38 18.11
N CYS A 50 -7.66 -34.37 19.31
CA CYS A 50 -7.15 -35.56 20.01
C CYS A 50 -7.93 -35.75 21.31
N ILE A 51 -8.13 -36.98 21.71
CA ILE A 51 -8.87 -37.32 22.93
C ILE A 51 -8.07 -38.26 23.82
N ILE A 52 -8.22 -38.09 25.12
CA ILE A 52 -7.63 -38.99 26.10
C ILE A 52 -8.66 -39.27 27.19
N ASP A 53 -8.78 -40.56 27.55
CA ASP A 53 -9.64 -41.05 28.61
C ASP A 53 -9.00 -40.83 29.98
N LYS A 54 -9.83 -40.62 31.02
CA LYS A 54 -9.44 -40.40 32.42
C LYS A 54 -8.67 -41.60 33.01
N GLU A 55 -8.92 -42.80 32.51
CA GLU A 55 -8.21 -44.01 32.94
C GLU A 55 -6.75 -44.04 32.43
N ASN A 56 -6.43 -43.28 31.42
CA ASN A 56 -5.07 -43.19 30.90
C ASN A 56 -4.15 -42.44 31.90
N SER A 57 -3.01 -43.00 32.20
CA SER A 57 -2.04 -42.45 33.17
C SER A 57 -1.54 -41.04 32.85
N TYR A 58 -1.65 -40.61 31.59
CA TYR A 58 -1.23 -39.30 31.12
C TYR A 58 -2.32 -38.22 31.27
N PHE A 59 -3.58 -38.58 31.55
CA PHE A 59 -4.71 -37.64 31.61
C PHE A 59 -4.42 -36.45 32.54
N LYS A 60 -4.09 -36.71 33.81
CA LYS A 60 -3.81 -35.67 34.81
C LYS A 60 -2.66 -34.73 34.42
N LYS A 61 -1.69 -35.23 33.67
CA LYS A 61 -0.57 -34.42 33.22
C LYS A 61 -0.99 -33.52 32.06
N LEU A 62 -1.74 -34.03 31.08
CA LEU A 62 -2.29 -33.26 29.95
C LEU A 62 -3.31 -32.21 30.39
N GLU A 63 -4.11 -32.51 31.38
CA GLU A 63 -5.10 -31.58 31.98
C GLU A 63 -4.40 -30.30 32.50
N LYS A 64 -3.23 -30.43 33.16
CA LYS A 64 -2.48 -29.33 33.79
C LYS A 64 -1.60 -28.53 32.85
N ILE A 65 -1.25 -29.07 31.69
CA ILE A 65 -0.34 -28.40 30.73
C ILE A 65 -0.98 -27.11 30.22
N GLN A 66 -0.19 -26.05 30.10
CA GLN A 66 -0.62 -24.77 29.55
C GLN A 66 -0.94 -24.85 28.04
N LEU A 67 -1.90 -24.05 27.61
CA LEU A 67 -2.14 -23.84 26.17
C LEU A 67 -0.86 -23.32 25.49
N GLU A 68 -0.72 -23.60 24.20
CA GLU A 68 0.46 -23.28 23.40
C GLU A 68 1.74 -24.05 23.81
N THR A 69 1.67 -25.01 24.75
CA THR A 69 2.73 -25.99 24.94
C THR A 69 2.84 -26.87 23.70
N VAL A 70 4.08 -27.12 23.24
CA VAL A 70 4.36 -27.99 22.09
C VAL A 70 4.45 -29.42 22.57
N ILE A 71 3.62 -30.29 22.02
CA ILE A 71 3.60 -31.72 22.35
C ILE A 71 3.74 -32.60 21.10
N LYS A 72 4.30 -33.77 21.29
CA LYS A 72 4.20 -34.90 20.39
C LYS A 72 3.22 -35.91 20.98
N ILE A 73 2.28 -36.36 20.20
CA ILE A 73 1.33 -37.42 20.58
C ILE A 73 1.49 -38.61 19.63
N GLU A 74 1.29 -39.80 20.20
CA GLU A 74 1.18 -41.07 19.47
C GLU A 74 -0.20 -41.63 19.79
N GLY A 75 -0.95 -42.00 18.76
CA GLY A 75 -2.34 -42.40 18.96
C GLY A 75 -2.95 -43.06 17.75
N LYS A 76 -4.20 -43.52 17.91
CA LYS A 76 -4.97 -44.18 16.87
C LYS A 76 -6.06 -43.27 16.32
N VAL A 77 -6.17 -43.21 15.01
CA VAL A 77 -7.25 -42.46 14.33
C VAL A 77 -8.56 -43.20 14.45
N VAL A 78 -9.62 -42.51 14.87
CA VAL A 78 -11.00 -43.04 14.97
C VAL A 78 -11.98 -42.10 14.30
N GLU A 79 -13.10 -42.64 13.82
CA GLU A 79 -14.20 -41.87 13.28
C GLU A 79 -15.02 -41.23 14.42
N ARG A 80 -15.43 -39.99 14.28
CA ARG A 80 -16.37 -39.33 15.19
C ARG A 80 -17.78 -39.79 14.94
N SER A 81 -18.60 -39.82 16.02
CA SER A 81 -20.05 -40.01 15.87
C SER A 81 -20.65 -38.88 15.00
N LYS A 82 -21.72 -39.19 14.29
CA LYS A 82 -22.39 -38.22 13.38
C LYS A 82 -22.74 -36.91 14.07
N ASP A 83 -23.11 -36.95 15.33
CA ASP A 83 -23.52 -35.78 16.12
C ASP A 83 -22.33 -34.97 16.65
N SER A 84 -21.09 -35.50 16.59
CA SER A 84 -19.88 -34.85 17.06
C SER A 84 -18.96 -34.34 15.92
N ILE A 85 -19.39 -34.49 14.66
CA ILE A 85 -18.66 -33.97 13.50
C ILE A 85 -18.50 -32.45 13.60
N ASN A 86 -17.28 -31.98 13.53
CA ASN A 86 -16.98 -30.54 13.53
C ASN A 86 -16.66 -30.05 12.09
N LYS A 87 -17.59 -29.28 11.53
CA LYS A 87 -17.46 -28.74 10.16
C LYS A 87 -16.48 -27.56 10.04
N ASP A 88 -16.02 -27.00 11.17
CA ASP A 88 -15.14 -25.84 11.19
C ASP A 88 -13.65 -26.21 10.98
N ILE A 89 -13.33 -27.50 11.05
CA ILE A 89 -11.97 -28.02 10.80
C ILE A 89 -11.99 -29.12 9.75
N GLU A 90 -10.99 -29.16 8.90
CA GLU A 90 -10.92 -30.11 7.79
C GLU A 90 -10.83 -31.57 8.23
N THR A 91 -10.31 -31.84 9.44
CA THR A 91 -10.21 -33.16 10.06
C THR A 91 -11.41 -33.49 10.95
N GLY A 92 -12.51 -32.73 10.82
CA GLY A 92 -13.63 -32.76 11.77
C GLY A 92 -14.45 -34.05 11.81
N GLU A 93 -14.26 -34.96 10.86
CA GLU A 93 -14.92 -36.28 10.83
C GLU A 93 -14.15 -37.35 11.62
N ILE A 94 -12.91 -37.07 12.01
CA ILE A 94 -12.03 -37.98 12.75
C ILE A 94 -11.49 -37.32 14.02
N GLU A 95 -10.97 -38.15 14.90
CA GLU A 95 -10.18 -37.72 16.05
C GLU A 95 -9.08 -38.76 16.34
N VAL A 96 -8.11 -38.39 17.17
CA VAL A 96 -6.99 -39.28 17.52
C VAL A 96 -7.08 -39.63 19.01
N ILE A 97 -7.24 -40.92 19.31
CA ILE A 97 -7.13 -41.42 20.68
C ILE A 97 -5.68 -41.43 21.08
N ILE A 98 -5.32 -40.65 22.09
CA ILE A 98 -3.96 -40.52 22.59
C ILE A 98 -3.55 -41.79 23.37
N LYS A 99 -2.49 -42.44 22.93
CA LYS A 99 -1.85 -43.55 23.65
C LYS A 99 -0.65 -43.09 24.46
N ASN A 100 0.15 -42.22 23.89
CA ASN A 100 1.36 -41.67 24.50
C ASN A 100 1.56 -40.22 24.12
N PHE A 101 2.27 -39.44 24.93
CA PHE A 101 2.67 -38.08 24.57
C PHE A 101 4.02 -37.71 25.20
N LEU A 102 4.67 -36.71 24.58
CA LEU A 102 5.91 -36.10 25.05
C LEU A 102 5.80 -34.58 24.93
N ILE A 103 6.19 -33.87 25.99
CA ILE A 103 6.34 -32.41 25.92
C ILE A 103 7.64 -32.11 25.16
N LEU A 104 7.53 -31.31 24.10
CA LEU A 104 8.67 -30.86 23.28
C LEU A 104 9.13 -29.46 23.68
N GLY A 105 8.21 -28.61 24.16
CA GLY A 105 8.50 -27.26 24.62
C GLY A 105 7.37 -26.73 25.50
N GLU A 106 7.64 -26.43 26.75
CA GLU A 106 6.67 -25.88 27.69
C GLU A 106 6.35 -24.40 27.36
N CYS A 107 5.08 -24.02 27.54
CA CYS A 107 4.65 -22.65 27.42
C CYS A 107 4.48 -22.00 28.80
N LYS A 108 4.92 -20.76 28.93
CA LYS A 108 4.61 -19.90 30.09
C LYS A 108 3.21 -19.30 29.95
N GLU A 109 2.79 -18.54 30.95
CA GLU A 109 1.57 -17.74 30.83
C GLU A 109 1.65 -16.80 29.62
N LEU A 110 0.60 -16.82 28.81
CA LEU A 110 0.58 -16.10 27.55
C LEU A 110 0.29 -14.61 27.77
N PRO A 111 1.18 -13.68 27.33
CA PRO A 111 0.92 -12.24 27.42
C PRO A 111 -0.21 -11.78 26.47
N LEU A 112 -0.50 -12.57 25.44
CA LEU A 112 -1.65 -12.42 24.57
C LEU A 112 -2.17 -13.81 24.15
N PRO A 113 -3.47 -14.09 24.25
CA PRO A 113 -4.07 -15.31 23.74
C PRO A 113 -4.03 -15.36 22.21
N VAL A 114 -3.64 -16.51 21.66
CA VAL A 114 -3.50 -16.73 20.21
C VAL A 114 -4.73 -17.33 19.54
N PHE A 115 -5.66 -17.83 20.32
CA PHE A 115 -6.85 -18.58 19.89
C PHE A 115 -8.14 -17.74 19.90
N THR A 116 -8.06 -16.43 20.07
CA THR A 116 -9.19 -15.51 20.06
C THR A 116 -9.04 -14.43 18.99
N ASP A 117 -10.16 -13.92 18.49
CA ASP A 117 -10.19 -12.78 17.56
C ASP A 117 -10.18 -11.43 18.28
N ARG A 118 -9.98 -11.44 19.62
CA ARG A 118 -9.90 -10.20 20.41
C ARG A 118 -8.75 -9.33 19.91
N GLU A 119 -9.02 -8.05 19.78
CA GLU A 119 -8.01 -7.05 19.47
C GLU A 119 -7.13 -6.77 20.69
N TYR A 120 -5.85 -6.59 20.46
CA TYR A 120 -4.85 -6.22 21.45
C TYR A 120 -4.13 -4.97 20.97
N ALA A 121 -3.59 -4.19 21.92
CA ALA A 121 -2.77 -3.04 21.61
C ALA A 121 -1.59 -3.44 20.70
N GLU A 122 -1.32 -2.65 19.68
CA GLU A 122 -0.28 -2.92 18.68
C GLU A 122 1.08 -3.17 19.35
N GLU A 123 1.42 -2.41 20.36
CA GLU A 123 2.69 -2.55 21.09
C GLU A 123 2.89 -3.95 21.68
N ILE A 124 1.84 -4.54 22.29
CA ILE A 124 1.89 -5.91 22.84
C ILE A 124 2.03 -6.92 21.70
N ARG A 125 1.29 -6.74 20.60
CA ARG A 125 1.35 -7.61 19.42
C ARG A 125 2.73 -7.60 18.79
N LEU A 126 3.37 -6.43 18.68
CA LEU A 126 4.71 -6.29 18.10
C LEU A 126 5.80 -6.83 19.03
N LYS A 127 5.71 -6.58 20.34
CA LYS A 127 6.63 -7.15 21.32
C LYS A 127 6.62 -8.68 21.37
N TYR A 128 5.45 -9.27 21.21
CA TYR A 128 5.26 -10.72 21.17
C TYR A 128 4.84 -11.20 19.79
N ARG A 129 5.43 -10.62 18.73
CA ARG A 129 5.04 -10.89 17.34
C ARG A 129 5.07 -12.38 16.99
N PHE A 130 5.97 -13.17 17.55
CA PHE A 130 6.01 -14.62 17.37
C PHE A 130 4.75 -15.35 17.91
N LEU A 131 4.02 -14.77 18.86
CA LEU A 131 2.70 -15.27 19.29
C LEU A 131 1.59 -14.72 18.39
N ASP A 132 1.63 -13.44 18.04
CA ASP A 132 0.67 -12.82 17.14
C ASP A 132 0.63 -13.52 15.77
N LEU A 133 1.80 -13.97 15.26
CA LEU A 133 1.92 -14.77 14.03
C LEU A 133 1.26 -16.16 14.11
N ARG A 134 0.93 -16.65 15.31
CA ARG A 134 0.16 -17.89 15.48
C ARG A 134 -1.34 -17.68 15.37
N ARG A 135 -1.83 -16.44 15.48
CA ARG A 135 -3.25 -16.09 15.31
C ARG A 135 -3.65 -16.33 13.87
N LYS A 136 -4.81 -16.93 13.66
CA LYS A 136 -5.26 -17.42 12.34
C LYS A 136 -5.14 -16.36 11.25
N LYS A 137 -5.73 -15.17 11.46
CA LYS A 137 -5.75 -14.08 10.47
C LYS A 137 -4.34 -13.64 10.06
N ILE A 138 -3.47 -13.39 11.05
CA ILE A 138 -2.09 -12.93 10.78
C ILE A 138 -1.28 -14.03 10.08
N HIS A 139 -1.42 -15.27 10.56
CA HIS A 139 -0.79 -16.42 9.92
C HIS A 139 -1.18 -16.56 8.45
N GLU A 140 -2.48 -16.47 8.15
CA GLU A 140 -3.01 -16.53 6.77
C GLU A 140 -2.48 -15.40 5.90
N ASN A 141 -2.37 -14.17 6.42
CA ASN A 141 -1.79 -13.03 5.71
C ASN A 141 -0.32 -13.27 5.32
N ILE A 142 0.48 -13.83 6.23
CA ILE A 142 1.90 -14.12 5.96
C ILE A 142 2.05 -15.28 4.97
N VAL A 143 1.22 -16.31 5.08
CA VAL A 143 1.16 -17.41 4.10
C VAL A 143 0.74 -16.88 2.72
N LEU A 144 -0.26 -16.00 2.67
CA LEU A 144 -0.67 -15.31 1.44
C LEU A 144 0.50 -14.56 0.81
N ARG A 145 1.23 -13.75 1.62
CA ARG A 145 2.43 -13.03 1.18
C ARG A 145 3.44 -13.96 0.49
N SER A 146 3.75 -15.07 1.12
CA SER A 146 4.70 -16.06 0.57
C SER A 146 4.23 -16.62 -0.77
N LYS A 147 2.94 -16.99 -0.85
CA LYS A 147 2.33 -17.52 -2.08
C LYS A 147 2.31 -16.50 -3.22
N VAL A 148 1.97 -15.24 -2.91
CA VAL A 148 1.91 -14.15 -3.90
C VAL A 148 3.30 -13.85 -4.44
N ILE A 149 4.32 -13.73 -3.59
CA ILE A 149 5.71 -13.50 -4.04
C ILE A 149 6.20 -14.65 -4.93
N SER A 150 5.94 -15.90 -4.55
CA SER A 150 6.29 -17.05 -5.37
C SER A 150 5.59 -17.04 -6.73
N PHE A 151 4.31 -16.67 -6.76
CA PHE A 151 3.53 -16.54 -7.99
C PHE A 151 4.07 -15.43 -8.89
N ILE A 152 4.36 -14.24 -8.33
CA ILE A 152 4.94 -13.10 -9.06
C ILE A 152 6.26 -13.53 -9.71
N ARG A 153 7.17 -14.20 -8.98
CA ARG A 153 8.43 -14.71 -9.56
C ARG A 153 8.20 -15.63 -10.75
N ASN A 154 7.25 -16.53 -10.62
CA ASN A 154 6.93 -17.46 -11.71
C ASN A 154 6.36 -16.73 -12.94
N GLU A 155 5.50 -15.75 -12.76
CA GLU A 155 4.96 -14.94 -13.87
C GLU A 155 6.07 -14.10 -14.53
N MET A 156 6.94 -13.46 -13.77
CA MET A 156 8.08 -12.70 -14.29
C MET A 156 9.03 -13.58 -15.12
N ASN A 157 9.35 -14.78 -14.62
CA ASN A 157 10.18 -15.74 -15.38
C ASN A 157 9.52 -16.19 -16.69
N LYS A 158 8.19 -16.41 -16.71
CA LYS A 158 7.43 -16.73 -17.95
C LYS A 158 7.49 -15.59 -18.97
N LEU A 159 7.55 -14.34 -18.50
CA LEU A 159 7.69 -13.15 -19.34
C LEU A 159 9.13 -12.92 -19.84
N GLY A 160 10.07 -13.80 -19.48
CA GLY A 160 11.47 -13.76 -19.88
C GLY A 160 12.34 -12.81 -19.08
N PHE A 161 11.88 -12.38 -17.89
CA PHE A 161 12.71 -11.59 -16.99
C PHE A 161 13.71 -12.48 -16.24
N LEU A 162 14.88 -11.92 -15.97
CA LEU A 162 15.92 -12.53 -15.14
C LEU A 162 15.93 -11.87 -13.75
N GLU A 163 15.93 -12.69 -12.69
CA GLU A 163 16.02 -12.19 -11.32
C GLU A 163 17.49 -11.97 -10.95
N PHE A 164 17.89 -10.74 -10.69
CA PHE A 164 19.22 -10.37 -10.22
C PHE A 164 19.15 -9.74 -8.84
N GLN A 165 20.29 -9.69 -8.17
CA GLN A 165 20.46 -9.00 -6.89
C GLN A 165 21.37 -7.79 -7.08
N THR A 166 21.05 -6.70 -6.41
CA THR A 166 21.82 -5.46 -6.41
C THR A 166 22.42 -5.21 -5.03
N PRO A 167 23.53 -4.45 -4.92
CA PRO A 167 24.16 -4.15 -3.64
C PRO A 167 23.23 -3.47 -2.64
N ILE A 168 23.26 -3.92 -1.38
CA ILE A 168 22.58 -3.27 -0.26
C ILE A 168 23.47 -2.18 0.36
N LEU A 169 24.79 -2.38 0.41
CA LEU A 169 25.73 -1.33 0.82
C LEU A 169 26.15 -0.54 -0.40
N THR A 170 25.67 0.69 -0.52
CA THR A 170 25.92 1.57 -1.68
C THR A 170 26.21 3.00 -1.24
N SER A 171 26.26 3.91 -2.19
CA SER A 171 26.31 5.35 -1.93
C SER A 171 24.91 5.92 -1.70
N SER A 172 24.85 7.07 -1.01
CA SER A 172 23.62 7.87 -0.89
C SER A 172 23.03 8.17 -2.27
N SER A 173 21.72 8.05 -2.39
CA SER A 173 20.99 8.36 -3.62
C SER A 173 20.00 9.51 -3.37
N PRO A 174 19.83 10.42 -4.34
CA PRO A 174 19.00 11.62 -4.15
C PRO A 174 17.52 11.38 -4.45
N GLU A 175 16.99 10.22 -4.14
CA GLU A 175 15.60 9.84 -4.46
C GLU A 175 14.55 10.50 -3.54
N GLY A 176 14.96 11.45 -2.69
CA GLY A 176 14.05 12.32 -1.94
C GLY A 176 13.76 11.90 -0.50
N ALA A 177 13.93 10.63 -0.13
CA ALA A 177 13.83 10.19 1.26
C ALA A 177 15.16 10.39 2.02
N ARG A 178 15.14 10.27 3.35
CA ARG A 178 16.37 10.22 4.14
C ARG A 178 16.98 8.82 4.10
N ASP A 179 18.32 8.77 3.97
CA ASP A 179 19.06 7.52 3.95
C ASP A 179 19.33 6.97 5.35
N PHE A 180 19.34 5.65 5.48
CA PHE A 180 20.03 4.98 6.58
C PHE A 180 21.51 4.86 6.26
N LEU A 181 22.36 5.42 7.11
CA LEU A 181 23.81 5.46 6.92
C LEU A 181 24.52 4.38 7.74
N VAL A 182 25.46 3.68 7.11
CA VAL A 182 26.29 2.65 7.74
C VAL A 182 27.77 3.11 7.69
N PRO A 183 28.41 3.35 8.83
CA PRO A 183 29.79 3.82 8.84
C PRO A 183 30.76 2.76 8.33
N SER A 184 31.80 3.19 7.58
CA SER A 184 32.84 2.31 7.06
C SER A 184 34.02 2.22 8.01
N ARG A 185 34.32 1.02 8.54
CA ARG A 185 35.52 0.81 9.38
C ARG A 185 36.82 0.98 8.60
N LEU A 186 36.84 0.56 7.33
CA LEU A 186 38.03 0.61 6.47
C LEU A 186 38.31 2.00 5.90
N ASN A 187 37.31 2.87 5.88
CA ASN A 187 37.41 4.23 5.35
C ASN A 187 36.87 5.21 6.39
N PRO A 188 37.64 5.58 7.42
CA PRO A 188 37.18 6.47 8.48
C PRO A 188 36.59 7.77 7.95
N GLY A 189 35.44 8.18 8.54
CA GLY A 189 34.70 9.39 8.11
C GLY A 189 33.84 9.20 6.85
N LYS A 190 33.86 8.00 6.22
CA LYS A 190 32.98 7.67 5.11
C LYS A 190 31.87 6.69 5.53
N PHE A 191 30.74 6.78 4.84
CA PHE A 191 29.55 5.98 5.11
C PHE A 191 29.07 5.31 3.84
N TYR A 192 28.55 4.09 3.98
CA TYR A 192 27.64 3.51 3.03
C TYR A 192 26.21 3.99 3.35
N ALA A 193 25.33 3.99 2.37
CA ALA A 193 23.91 4.14 2.55
C ALA A 193 23.19 2.83 2.23
N LEU A 194 22.08 2.55 2.91
CA LEU A 194 21.15 1.50 2.50
C LEU A 194 20.29 2.04 1.35
N PRO A 195 20.00 1.24 0.30
CA PRO A 195 19.34 1.73 -0.91
C PRO A 195 17.88 2.09 -0.65
N GLN A 196 17.46 3.27 -1.06
CA GLN A 196 16.05 3.67 -1.05
C GLN A 196 15.23 2.89 -2.08
N ALA A 197 15.85 2.53 -3.18
CA ALA A 197 15.45 1.60 -4.24
C ALA A 197 16.70 1.27 -5.09
N PRO A 198 16.73 0.19 -5.86
CA PRO A 198 17.88 -0.14 -6.72
C PRO A 198 17.89 0.67 -8.04
N GLN A 199 17.40 1.92 -8.04
CA GLN A 199 17.13 2.73 -9.22
C GLN A 199 18.36 2.90 -10.15
N GLN A 200 19.51 3.23 -9.60
CA GLN A 200 20.72 3.38 -10.40
C GLN A 200 21.22 2.02 -10.92
N PHE A 201 21.18 0.99 -10.09
CA PHE A 201 21.66 -0.34 -10.46
C PHE A 201 20.81 -0.98 -11.55
N LYS A 202 19.49 -0.86 -11.52
CA LYS A 202 18.65 -1.44 -12.57
C LYS A 202 18.89 -0.80 -13.93
N GLN A 203 19.17 0.52 -13.98
CA GLN A 203 19.58 1.19 -15.21
C GLN A 203 20.97 0.70 -15.66
N LEU A 204 21.92 0.51 -14.74
CA LEU A 204 23.22 -0.08 -15.06
C LEU A 204 23.11 -1.51 -15.61
N VAL A 205 22.14 -2.31 -15.13
CA VAL A 205 21.85 -3.63 -15.69
C VAL A 205 21.43 -3.52 -17.15
N MET A 206 20.58 -2.55 -17.51
CA MET A 206 20.21 -2.29 -18.91
C MET A 206 21.40 -1.87 -19.76
N VAL A 207 22.23 -0.94 -19.26
CA VAL A 207 23.48 -0.51 -19.92
C VAL A 207 24.45 -1.69 -20.07
N SER A 208 24.40 -2.68 -19.19
CA SER A 208 25.25 -3.88 -19.25
C SER A 208 24.79 -4.91 -20.30
N GLY A 209 23.74 -4.61 -21.08
CA GLY A 209 23.27 -5.45 -22.18
C GLY A 209 22.24 -6.50 -21.80
N PHE A 210 21.55 -6.37 -20.65
CA PHE A 210 20.42 -7.21 -20.29
C PHE A 210 19.10 -6.57 -20.74
N ASP A 211 18.20 -7.35 -21.31
CA ASP A 211 16.94 -6.85 -21.85
C ASP A 211 15.85 -6.70 -20.80
N LYS A 212 15.76 -7.64 -19.84
CA LYS A 212 14.68 -7.70 -18.85
C LYS A 212 15.21 -8.12 -17.50
N TYR A 213 15.10 -7.25 -16.52
CA TYR A 213 15.52 -7.44 -15.14
C TYR A 213 14.33 -7.36 -14.21
N PHE A 214 14.31 -8.19 -13.17
CA PHE A 214 13.52 -7.93 -11.98
C PHE A 214 14.23 -8.36 -10.70
N GLN A 215 13.73 -7.87 -9.57
CA GLN A 215 14.18 -8.24 -8.23
C GLN A 215 13.03 -8.05 -7.23
N ILE A 216 12.90 -8.93 -6.26
CA ILE A 216 12.14 -8.61 -5.03
C ILE A 216 13.10 -7.86 -4.12
N ALA A 217 13.15 -6.55 -4.29
CA ALA A 217 14.16 -5.67 -3.71
C ALA A 217 13.81 -5.21 -2.30
N PRO A 218 14.69 -5.40 -1.31
CA PRO A 218 14.59 -4.68 -0.04
C PRO A 218 14.94 -3.21 -0.26
N CYS A 219 14.08 -2.33 0.24
CA CYS A 219 14.23 -0.87 0.15
C CYS A 219 14.19 -0.27 1.55
N PHE A 220 14.98 0.79 1.77
CA PHE A 220 15.17 1.39 3.09
C PHE A 220 14.95 2.90 3.01
N ARG A 221 14.00 3.43 3.76
CA ARG A 221 13.73 4.88 3.83
C ARG A 221 13.48 5.30 5.26
N ASP A 222 14.24 6.27 5.75
CA ASP A 222 14.02 6.88 7.06
C ASP A 222 12.90 7.93 6.95
N GLU A 223 11.67 7.44 6.97
CA GLU A 223 10.44 8.21 6.82
C GLU A 223 9.43 7.87 7.91
N ASP A 224 8.50 8.80 8.15
CA ASP A 224 7.44 8.59 9.11
C ASP A 224 6.49 7.46 8.69
N ALA A 225 6.09 6.65 9.64
CA ALA A 225 5.14 5.56 9.44
C ALA A 225 3.75 6.08 9.08
N ARG A 226 3.07 5.34 8.20
CA ARG A 226 1.63 5.49 7.89
C ARG A 226 0.97 4.12 7.89
N ALA A 227 -0.35 4.09 7.73
CA ALA A 227 -1.07 2.82 7.62
C ALA A 227 -0.60 1.99 6.40
N ASP A 228 -0.29 2.65 5.29
CA ASP A 228 0.16 2.07 4.02
C ASP A 228 1.67 2.17 3.78
N ARG A 229 2.45 2.62 4.78
CA ARG A 229 3.90 2.80 4.69
C ARG A 229 4.62 2.38 5.97
N SER A 230 5.55 1.43 5.84
CA SER A 230 6.47 1.04 6.92
C SER A 230 7.54 2.12 7.14
N PRO A 231 7.92 2.44 8.38
CA PRO A 231 9.11 3.21 8.64
C PRO A 231 10.34 2.29 8.45
N GLY A 232 11.26 2.68 7.62
CA GLY A 232 12.51 1.95 7.42
C GLY A 232 12.46 0.96 6.26
N GLU A 233 12.17 -0.32 6.52
CA GLU A 233 12.27 -1.40 5.54
C GLU A 233 10.94 -1.74 4.90
N PHE A 234 10.94 -1.97 3.56
CA PHE A 234 9.82 -2.47 2.78
C PHE A 234 10.33 -3.18 1.52
N TYR A 235 9.45 -3.88 0.80
CA TYR A 235 9.83 -4.67 -0.38
C TYR A 235 9.11 -4.22 -1.64
N GLN A 236 9.85 -4.13 -2.75
CA GLN A 236 9.31 -3.84 -4.07
C GLN A 236 9.58 -4.99 -5.04
N LEU A 237 8.64 -5.23 -5.95
CA LEU A 237 8.96 -5.89 -7.21
C LEU A 237 9.60 -4.82 -8.10
N ASP A 238 10.91 -4.75 -8.14
CA ASP A 238 11.61 -3.81 -8.99
C ASP A 238 11.88 -4.45 -10.36
N LEU A 239 11.53 -3.76 -11.43
CA LEU A 239 11.72 -4.26 -12.80
C LEU A 239 12.14 -3.15 -13.75
N GLU A 240 12.95 -3.52 -14.77
CA GLU A 240 13.40 -2.63 -15.82
C GLU A 240 13.56 -3.42 -17.13
N MET A 241 13.30 -2.77 -18.27
CA MET A 241 13.37 -3.37 -19.61
C MET A 241 14.09 -2.43 -20.58
N SER A 242 14.90 -3.00 -21.47
CA SER A 242 15.55 -2.29 -22.58
C SER A 242 14.68 -2.28 -23.84
N PHE A 243 14.85 -1.27 -24.70
CA PHE A 243 14.18 -1.13 -25.99
C PHE A 243 12.66 -1.09 -25.91
N VAL A 244 12.12 -0.36 -24.93
CA VAL A 244 10.69 -0.26 -24.63
C VAL A 244 10.18 1.16 -24.60
N GLU A 245 8.90 1.29 -24.89
CA GLU A 245 8.08 2.48 -24.67
C GLU A 245 7.15 2.27 -23.45
N GLN A 246 6.44 3.32 -23.09
CA GLN A 246 5.57 3.34 -21.90
C GLN A 246 4.52 2.21 -21.92
N GLU A 247 3.86 1.97 -23.07
CA GLU A 247 2.82 0.94 -23.19
C GLU A 247 3.38 -0.49 -23.05
N ASP A 248 4.65 -0.73 -23.40
CA ASP A 248 5.28 -2.03 -23.19
C ASP A 248 5.39 -2.35 -21.69
N VAL A 249 5.78 -1.34 -20.88
CA VAL A 249 5.81 -1.48 -19.42
C VAL A 249 4.40 -1.71 -18.87
N PHE A 250 3.41 -0.97 -19.35
CA PHE A 250 2.02 -1.12 -18.92
C PHE A 250 1.49 -2.52 -19.23
N ASN A 251 1.73 -3.05 -20.41
CA ASN A 251 1.31 -4.38 -20.81
C ASN A 251 1.87 -5.47 -19.87
N VAL A 252 3.14 -5.38 -19.51
CA VAL A 252 3.76 -6.34 -18.56
C VAL A 252 3.10 -6.26 -17.20
N VAL A 253 2.93 -5.05 -16.66
CA VAL A 253 2.39 -4.84 -15.30
C VAL A 253 0.89 -5.18 -15.24
N GLU A 254 0.10 -4.79 -16.24
CA GLU A 254 -1.32 -5.12 -16.30
C GLU A 254 -1.54 -6.65 -16.32
N ASN A 255 -0.81 -7.37 -17.17
CA ASN A 255 -0.88 -8.83 -17.23
C ASN A 255 -0.51 -9.45 -15.87
N LEU A 256 0.57 -9.00 -15.26
CA LEU A 256 1.00 -9.50 -13.95
C LEU A 256 -0.07 -9.25 -12.88
N PHE A 257 -0.63 -8.04 -12.81
CA PHE A 257 -1.61 -7.68 -11.79
C PHE A 257 -2.95 -8.38 -12.02
N VAL A 258 -3.43 -8.42 -13.24
CA VAL A 258 -4.67 -9.17 -13.59
C VAL A 258 -4.55 -10.62 -13.15
N ASN A 259 -3.43 -11.30 -13.48
CA ASN A 259 -3.20 -12.68 -13.11
C ASN A 259 -3.07 -12.86 -11.58
N THR A 260 -2.34 -11.96 -10.91
CA THR A 260 -2.12 -12.02 -9.45
C THR A 260 -3.44 -11.80 -8.70
N PHE A 261 -4.17 -10.74 -9.02
CA PHE A 261 -5.39 -10.41 -8.28
C PHE A 261 -6.52 -11.41 -8.54
N LYS A 262 -6.66 -11.93 -9.77
CA LYS A 262 -7.59 -13.04 -10.07
C LYS A 262 -7.23 -14.34 -9.35
N LYS A 263 -5.92 -14.62 -9.16
CA LYS A 263 -5.46 -15.86 -8.51
C LYS A 263 -5.70 -15.85 -6.99
N PHE A 264 -5.56 -14.69 -6.34
CA PHE A 264 -5.51 -14.59 -4.89
C PHE A 264 -6.70 -13.85 -4.28
N SER A 265 -7.68 -13.42 -5.08
CA SER A 265 -8.88 -12.76 -4.59
C SER A 265 -10.11 -13.15 -5.39
N ASN A 266 -11.27 -13.15 -4.73
CA ASN A 266 -12.58 -13.34 -5.36
C ASN A 266 -13.22 -12.01 -5.79
N LYS A 267 -12.61 -10.86 -5.46
CA LYS A 267 -13.08 -9.54 -5.89
C LYS A 267 -12.90 -9.38 -7.40
N LYS A 268 -13.81 -8.64 -8.01
CA LYS A 268 -13.77 -8.39 -9.46
C LYS A 268 -12.82 -7.25 -9.81
N LEU A 269 -12.26 -7.28 -11.00
CA LEU A 269 -11.60 -6.11 -11.59
C LEU A 269 -12.69 -5.23 -12.22
N LEU A 270 -12.72 -3.94 -11.86
CA LEU A 270 -13.72 -2.99 -12.37
C LEU A 270 -13.54 -2.75 -13.88
N PHE A 271 -12.30 -2.73 -14.35
CA PHE A 271 -11.94 -2.48 -15.74
C PHE A 271 -11.20 -3.68 -16.33
N SER A 272 -11.51 -4.04 -17.57
CA SER A 272 -10.78 -5.07 -18.33
C SER A 272 -9.42 -4.56 -18.82
N GLN A 273 -9.32 -3.28 -19.14
CA GLN A 273 -8.12 -2.54 -19.47
C GLN A 273 -8.04 -1.35 -18.50
N PHE A 274 -6.88 -1.12 -17.90
CA PHE A 274 -6.73 -0.07 -16.89
C PHE A 274 -6.79 1.31 -17.56
N PRO A 275 -7.67 2.22 -17.13
CA PRO A 275 -7.74 3.57 -17.69
C PRO A 275 -6.41 4.32 -17.57
N ARG A 276 -6.05 5.09 -18.61
CA ARG A 276 -4.95 6.06 -18.58
C ARG A 276 -5.56 7.43 -18.29
N ILE A 277 -5.17 8.04 -17.19
CA ILE A 277 -5.67 9.35 -16.75
C ILE A 277 -4.46 10.26 -16.64
N SER A 278 -4.49 11.43 -17.31
CA SER A 278 -3.40 12.39 -17.17
C SER A 278 -3.35 12.92 -15.73
N TYR A 279 -2.16 13.25 -15.23
CA TYR A 279 -1.99 13.89 -13.92
C TYR A 279 -2.91 15.11 -13.78
N LYS A 280 -2.95 15.95 -14.81
CA LYS A 280 -3.81 17.13 -14.86
C LYS A 280 -5.29 16.81 -14.70
N ASP A 281 -5.79 15.80 -15.45
CA ASP A 281 -7.19 15.39 -15.37
C ASP A 281 -7.51 14.76 -14.02
N SER A 282 -6.56 14.00 -13.45
CA SER A 282 -6.71 13.42 -12.12
C SER A 282 -6.87 14.50 -11.05
N MET A 283 -6.04 15.52 -11.08
CA MET A 283 -6.13 16.65 -10.15
C MET A 283 -7.44 17.44 -10.32
N ILE A 284 -7.88 17.68 -11.56
CA ILE A 284 -9.12 18.39 -11.82
C ILE A 284 -10.34 17.57 -11.36
N ARG A 285 -10.41 16.29 -11.74
CA ARG A 285 -11.61 15.43 -11.58
C ARG A 285 -11.70 14.74 -10.22
N TYR A 286 -10.59 14.51 -9.56
CA TYR A 286 -10.53 13.76 -8.30
C TYR A 286 -9.82 14.52 -7.18
N GLY A 287 -9.10 15.62 -7.48
CA GLY A 287 -8.32 16.41 -6.54
C GLY A 287 -7.09 15.67 -5.98
N THR A 288 -6.67 14.60 -6.64
CA THR A 288 -5.56 13.75 -6.20
C THR A 288 -4.96 12.99 -7.38
N ASP A 289 -3.67 12.70 -7.31
CA ASP A 289 -2.95 11.80 -8.19
C ASP A 289 -3.17 10.30 -7.87
N LYS A 290 -3.96 10.00 -6.83
CA LYS A 290 -4.28 8.63 -6.37
C LYS A 290 -5.79 8.41 -6.24
N PRO A 291 -6.56 8.50 -7.34
CA PRO A 291 -8.02 8.44 -7.26
C PRO A 291 -8.53 7.04 -6.91
N ASP A 292 -9.52 6.96 -6.04
CA ASP A 292 -10.34 5.75 -5.88
C ASP A 292 -11.46 5.77 -6.91
N LEU A 293 -11.29 5.01 -8.00
CA LEU A 293 -12.28 4.94 -9.08
C LEU A 293 -13.52 4.08 -8.75
N ARG A 294 -13.56 3.43 -7.59
CA ARG A 294 -14.77 2.79 -7.05
C ARG A 294 -15.82 3.84 -6.66
N ASN A 295 -15.35 5.03 -6.29
CA ASN A 295 -16.21 6.17 -6.00
C ASN A 295 -16.59 6.87 -7.31
N PRO A 296 -17.88 6.86 -7.73
CA PRO A 296 -18.31 7.45 -9.00
C PRO A 296 -18.38 8.98 -9.00
N LEU A 297 -18.25 9.63 -7.84
CA LEU A 297 -18.32 11.08 -7.74
C LEU A 297 -17.12 11.73 -8.46
N ILE A 298 -17.39 12.84 -9.14
CA ILE A 298 -16.40 13.64 -9.88
C ILE A 298 -16.44 15.07 -9.37
N ILE A 299 -15.27 15.68 -9.26
CA ILE A 299 -15.11 17.11 -8.97
C ILE A 299 -15.19 17.87 -10.29
N ASN A 300 -15.94 18.96 -10.32
CA ASN A 300 -16.07 19.84 -11.47
C ASN A 300 -15.58 21.25 -11.14
N ASP A 301 -14.99 21.92 -12.13
CA ASP A 301 -14.60 23.32 -12.05
C ASP A 301 -15.73 24.22 -12.52
N ILE A 302 -16.24 25.03 -11.64
CA ILE A 302 -17.29 26.04 -11.94
C ILE A 302 -16.83 27.46 -11.63
N THR A 303 -15.52 27.70 -11.59
CA THR A 303 -14.91 29.01 -11.25
C THR A 303 -15.49 30.14 -12.11
N GLU A 304 -15.53 29.93 -13.42
CA GLU A 304 -15.98 30.98 -14.36
C GLU A 304 -17.44 31.39 -14.15
N THR A 305 -18.30 30.50 -13.68
CA THR A 305 -19.70 30.80 -13.39
C THR A 305 -19.83 31.88 -12.33
N PHE A 306 -18.87 31.99 -11.39
CA PHE A 306 -18.87 33.04 -10.36
C PHE A 306 -18.40 34.41 -10.84
N LEU A 307 -17.89 34.53 -12.06
CA LEU A 307 -17.56 35.83 -12.68
C LEU A 307 -18.76 36.48 -13.39
N ARG A 308 -19.83 35.73 -13.59
CA ARG A 308 -21.07 36.21 -14.24
C ARG A 308 -21.72 37.33 -13.42
N GLU A 309 -22.37 38.25 -14.11
CA GLU A 309 -23.10 39.37 -13.47
C GLU A 309 -24.35 38.91 -12.71
N ASP A 310 -25.02 37.87 -13.23
CA ASP A 310 -26.27 37.33 -12.69
C ASP A 310 -26.07 36.35 -11.51
N VAL A 311 -24.84 36.14 -11.04
CA VAL A 311 -24.52 35.44 -9.78
C VAL A 311 -24.27 36.48 -8.70
N SER A 312 -25.07 36.47 -7.63
CA SER A 312 -25.00 37.47 -6.55
C SER A 312 -24.24 36.97 -5.30
N PHE A 313 -23.46 35.88 -5.37
CA PHE A 313 -22.66 35.37 -4.25
C PHE A 313 -21.33 36.14 -4.14
N GLU A 314 -21.40 37.35 -3.59
CA GLU A 314 -20.29 38.33 -3.57
C GLU A 314 -19.01 37.81 -2.90
N ILE A 315 -19.12 36.93 -1.88
CA ILE A 315 -17.94 36.38 -1.19
C ILE A 315 -17.12 35.57 -2.17
N PHE A 316 -17.72 34.59 -2.87
CA PHE A 316 -17.02 33.77 -3.84
C PHE A 316 -16.53 34.58 -5.03
N LYS A 317 -17.37 35.53 -5.51
CA LYS A 317 -17.02 36.41 -6.62
C LYS A 317 -15.75 37.24 -6.35
N LYS A 318 -15.62 37.80 -5.15
CA LYS A 318 -14.40 38.50 -4.72
C LYS A 318 -13.18 37.59 -4.67
N LEU A 319 -13.32 36.40 -4.09
CA LEU A 319 -12.26 35.43 -4.01
C LEU A 319 -11.78 34.96 -5.39
N VAL A 320 -12.72 34.67 -6.30
CA VAL A 320 -12.40 34.28 -7.68
C VAL A 320 -11.66 35.39 -8.43
N LYS A 321 -12.10 36.65 -8.28
CA LYS A 321 -11.39 37.81 -8.84
C LYS A 321 -9.97 37.99 -8.30
N SER A 322 -9.68 37.49 -7.10
CA SER A 322 -8.33 37.44 -6.50
C SER A 322 -7.53 36.19 -6.84
N GLY A 323 -8.02 35.33 -7.76
CA GLY A 323 -7.31 34.15 -8.24
C GLY A 323 -7.73 32.81 -7.61
N SER A 324 -8.70 32.81 -6.68
CA SER A 324 -9.24 31.58 -6.10
C SER A 324 -10.02 30.76 -7.15
N LYS A 325 -10.15 29.45 -6.89
CA LYS A 325 -10.93 28.52 -7.70
C LYS A 325 -12.17 28.05 -6.97
N VAL A 326 -13.22 27.69 -7.73
CA VAL A 326 -14.43 27.07 -7.19
C VAL A 326 -14.58 25.69 -7.80
N ARG A 327 -14.57 24.69 -6.92
CA ARG A 327 -14.79 23.28 -7.26
C ARG A 327 -16.11 22.81 -6.68
N CYS A 328 -16.78 21.89 -7.37
CA CYS A 328 -18.02 21.32 -6.86
C CYS A 328 -18.09 19.80 -7.05
N ILE A 329 -18.91 19.17 -6.22
CA ILE A 329 -19.25 17.75 -6.27
C ILE A 329 -20.76 17.63 -6.39
N VAL A 330 -21.23 16.87 -7.40
CA VAL A 330 -22.64 16.56 -7.59
C VAL A 330 -22.95 15.22 -6.96
N THR A 331 -24.01 15.18 -6.16
CA THR A 331 -24.56 13.95 -5.59
C THR A 331 -25.94 13.68 -6.17
N LYS A 332 -26.09 12.51 -6.79
CA LYS A 332 -27.33 12.15 -7.51
C LYS A 332 -28.46 11.82 -6.55
N ASP A 333 -29.66 12.31 -6.86
CA ASP A 333 -30.91 12.02 -6.13
C ASP A 333 -30.85 12.22 -4.59
N THR A 334 -30.14 13.26 -4.15
CA THR A 334 -29.92 13.54 -2.72
C THR A 334 -30.68 14.73 -2.17
N LYS A 335 -31.55 15.38 -2.95
CA LYS A 335 -32.31 16.55 -2.52
C LYS A 335 -33.16 16.31 -1.28
N ASP A 336 -33.70 15.11 -1.13
CA ASP A 336 -34.62 14.71 -0.02
C ASP A 336 -33.84 14.20 1.21
N ARG A 337 -32.50 14.26 1.22
CA ARG A 337 -31.72 13.95 2.42
C ARG A 337 -32.01 14.96 3.52
N PRO A 338 -32.03 14.56 4.79
CA PRO A 338 -32.27 15.47 5.90
C PRO A 338 -31.20 16.56 5.95
N ARG A 339 -31.59 17.76 6.39
CA ARG A 339 -30.66 18.90 6.51
C ARG A 339 -29.39 18.55 7.30
N SER A 340 -29.49 17.71 8.30
CA SER A 340 -28.35 17.23 9.09
C SER A 340 -27.30 16.52 8.26
N PHE A 341 -27.63 15.87 7.14
CA PHE A 341 -26.68 15.27 6.23
C PHE A 341 -25.72 16.34 5.66
N PHE A 342 -26.28 17.44 5.17
CA PHE A 342 -25.50 18.54 4.60
C PHE A 342 -24.70 19.30 5.66
N ASP A 343 -25.36 19.63 6.79
CA ASP A 343 -24.73 20.36 7.90
C ASP A 343 -23.55 19.56 8.51
N ASN A 344 -23.65 18.22 8.58
CA ASN A 344 -22.57 17.36 9.06
C ASN A 344 -21.36 17.35 8.11
N ILE A 345 -21.61 17.39 6.80
CA ILE A 345 -20.52 17.45 5.80
C ILE A 345 -19.80 18.81 5.87
N ASP A 346 -20.55 19.94 6.00
CA ASP A 346 -19.95 21.25 6.18
C ASP A 346 -19.14 21.35 7.48
N LYS A 347 -19.69 20.84 8.59
CA LYS A 347 -18.98 20.78 9.87
C LYS A 347 -17.70 19.97 9.75
N TRP A 348 -17.78 18.78 9.16
CA TRP A 348 -16.62 17.93 8.93
C TRP A 348 -15.55 18.62 8.06
N ALA A 349 -15.96 19.33 7.00
CA ALA A 349 -15.02 20.08 6.16
C ALA A 349 -14.27 21.17 6.96
N LYS A 350 -14.96 21.85 7.87
CA LYS A 350 -14.33 22.82 8.80
C LYS A 350 -13.34 22.15 9.75
N GLU A 351 -13.64 20.96 10.25
CA GLU A 351 -12.72 20.16 11.06
C GLU A 351 -11.48 19.72 10.28
N GLN A 352 -11.57 19.62 8.94
CA GLN A 352 -10.42 19.38 8.05
C GLN A 352 -9.63 20.66 7.69
N GLY A 353 -10.00 21.83 8.26
CA GLY A 353 -9.32 23.10 8.05
C GLY A 353 -9.86 23.94 6.88
N ALA A 354 -10.95 23.52 6.25
CA ALA A 354 -11.60 24.33 5.22
C ALA A 354 -12.46 25.45 5.84
N SER A 355 -12.73 26.50 5.06
CA SER A 355 -13.70 27.57 5.45
C SER A 355 -15.14 27.07 5.54
N GLY A 356 -15.43 25.91 4.96
CA GLY A 356 -16.71 25.24 4.88
C GLY A 356 -16.92 24.58 3.52
N LEU A 357 -18.00 23.82 3.42
CA LEU A 357 -18.48 23.23 2.17
C LEU A 357 -19.92 23.66 1.96
N ALA A 358 -20.11 24.72 1.16
CA ALA A 358 -21.44 25.23 0.86
C ALA A 358 -22.24 24.24 0.01
N TYR A 359 -23.57 24.28 0.07
CA TYR A 359 -24.39 23.38 -0.73
C TYR A 359 -25.70 24.01 -1.19
N PHE A 360 -26.26 23.45 -2.24
CA PHE A 360 -27.65 23.67 -2.66
C PHE A 360 -28.19 22.38 -3.32
N THR A 361 -29.53 22.29 -3.37
CA THR A 361 -30.26 21.22 -4.06
C THR A 361 -30.92 21.79 -5.32
N ILE A 362 -31.06 20.95 -6.35
CA ILE A 362 -31.76 21.35 -7.59
C ILE A 362 -33.18 20.82 -7.53
N GLU A 363 -34.14 21.73 -7.53
CA GLU A 363 -35.55 21.38 -7.42
C GLU A 363 -36.35 21.91 -8.62
N LYS A 364 -37.52 21.35 -8.85
CA LYS A 364 -38.48 21.80 -9.85
C LYS A 364 -39.81 22.10 -9.17
N GLU A 365 -40.18 23.36 -9.15
CA GLU A 365 -41.52 23.80 -8.81
C GLU A 365 -42.28 24.17 -10.10
N LYS A 366 -42.48 25.45 -10.39
CA LYS A 366 -42.94 25.93 -11.70
C LYS A 366 -41.78 26.01 -12.68
N GLU A 367 -40.61 26.35 -12.18
CA GLU A 367 -39.33 26.42 -12.90
C GLU A 367 -38.25 25.62 -12.12
N ILE A 368 -37.11 25.37 -12.75
CA ILE A 368 -35.93 24.78 -12.10
C ILE A 368 -35.28 25.87 -11.23
N LEU A 369 -35.01 25.56 -9.99
CA LEU A 369 -34.42 26.47 -9.01
C LEU A 369 -33.44 25.75 -8.08
N ALA A 370 -32.50 26.52 -7.53
CA ALA A 370 -31.57 26.05 -6.50
C ALA A 370 -32.13 26.39 -5.10
N LYS A 371 -32.25 25.40 -4.23
CA LYS A 371 -32.63 25.59 -2.82
C LYS A 371 -31.46 25.31 -1.89
N GLY A 372 -31.45 25.93 -0.72
CA GLY A 372 -30.42 25.77 0.29
C GLY A 372 -29.70 27.08 0.62
N PRO A 373 -28.65 27.00 1.48
CA PRO A 373 -28.00 28.21 2.00
C PRO A 373 -27.46 29.16 0.92
N VAL A 374 -26.97 28.61 -0.19
CA VAL A 374 -26.39 29.42 -1.29
C VAL A 374 -27.22 29.39 -2.57
N GLY A 375 -28.30 28.63 -2.62
CA GLY A 375 -29.17 28.53 -3.82
C GLY A 375 -29.74 29.85 -4.31
N LYS A 376 -30.09 30.74 -3.40
CA LYS A 376 -30.66 32.05 -3.70
C LYS A 376 -29.74 33.02 -4.47
N PHE A 377 -28.45 32.68 -4.58
CA PHE A 377 -27.47 33.54 -5.25
C PHE A 377 -27.32 33.25 -6.75
N PHE A 378 -27.96 32.20 -7.25
CA PHE A 378 -27.92 31.80 -8.65
C PHE A 378 -29.19 32.24 -9.36
N SER A 379 -29.04 32.87 -10.54
CA SER A 379 -30.12 33.07 -11.49
C SER A 379 -30.48 31.73 -12.15
N LYS A 380 -31.59 31.73 -12.92
CA LYS A 380 -31.97 30.58 -13.74
C LYS A 380 -30.87 30.22 -14.76
N ASP A 381 -30.33 31.21 -15.45
CA ASP A 381 -29.33 31.01 -16.50
C ASP A 381 -27.99 30.52 -15.92
N SER A 382 -27.56 31.04 -14.77
CA SER A 382 -26.33 30.56 -14.11
C SER A 382 -26.50 29.16 -13.53
N LEU A 383 -27.70 28.79 -13.06
CA LEU A 383 -28.00 27.44 -12.60
C LEU A 383 -28.03 26.46 -13.77
N GLU A 384 -28.64 26.82 -14.91
CA GLU A 384 -28.62 25.98 -16.12
C GLU A 384 -27.20 25.76 -16.63
N GLU A 385 -26.34 26.76 -16.61
CA GLU A 385 -24.92 26.61 -16.95
C GLU A 385 -24.21 25.62 -16.03
N ILE A 386 -24.43 25.72 -14.70
CA ILE A 386 -23.86 24.76 -13.73
C ILE A 386 -24.35 23.34 -14.04
N MET A 387 -25.66 23.19 -14.28
CA MET A 387 -26.25 21.87 -14.59
C MET A 387 -25.63 21.25 -15.87
N ILE A 388 -25.42 22.04 -16.90
CA ILE A 388 -24.79 21.60 -18.14
C ILE A 388 -23.32 21.17 -17.89
N LYS A 389 -22.55 22.04 -17.21
CA LYS A 389 -21.12 21.78 -16.91
C LYS A 389 -20.90 20.57 -16.02
N THR A 390 -21.84 20.28 -15.13
CA THR A 390 -21.69 19.24 -14.10
C THR A 390 -22.56 18.00 -14.37
N GLU A 391 -23.34 17.99 -15.44
CA GLU A 391 -24.35 16.97 -15.75
C GLU A 391 -25.36 16.74 -14.60
N ALA A 392 -25.56 17.77 -13.78
CA ALA A 392 -26.49 17.70 -12.67
C ALA A 392 -27.95 17.81 -13.17
N LYS A 393 -28.86 17.16 -12.45
CA LYS A 393 -30.28 17.06 -12.78
C LYS A 393 -31.15 17.53 -11.61
N VAL A 394 -32.43 17.77 -11.88
CA VAL A 394 -33.43 17.97 -10.82
C VAL A 394 -33.44 16.74 -9.91
N GLY A 395 -33.33 16.96 -8.61
CA GLY A 395 -33.17 15.90 -7.59
C GLY A 395 -31.76 15.77 -7.03
N ASP A 396 -30.75 16.31 -7.73
CA ASP A 396 -29.37 16.28 -7.29
C ASP A 396 -29.06 17.39 -6.28
N SER A 397 -27.98 17.21 -5.54
CA SER A 397 -27.40 18.24 -4.68
C SER A 397 -25.97 18.54 -5.12
N ILE A 398 -25.54 19.78 -4.94
CA ILE A 398 -24.21 20.26 -5.31
C ILE A 398 -23.53 20.83 -4.08
N PHE A 399 -22.34 20.31 -3.76
CA PHE A 399 -21.44 20.81 -2.73
C PHE A 399 -20.35 21.67 -3.37
N LEU A 400 -20.00 22.80 -2.75
CA LEU A 400 -19.11 23.82 -3.28
C LEU A 400 -17.99 24.13 -2.30
N ALA A 401 -16.75 24.19 -2.80
CA ALA A 401 -15.60 24.75 -2.09
C ALA A 401 -14.97 25.87 -2.91
N CYS A 402 -14.52 26.93 -2.24
CA CYS A 402 -13.80 28.05 -2.85
C CYS A 402 -12.52 28.34 -2.07
N GLY A 403 -11.40 28.51 -2.76
CA GLY A 403 -10.12 28.81 -2.13
C GLY A 403 -8.96 28.85 -3.12
N LYS A 404 -7.74 28.94 -2.62
CA LYS A 404 -6.53 28.71 -3.43
C LYS A 404 -6.58 27.32 -4.05
N LEU A 405 -5.96 27.15 -5.21
CA LEU A 405 -6.05 25.91 -5.98
C LEU A 405 -5.70 24.67 -5.13
N GLU A 406 -4.55 24.68 -4.45
CA GLU A 406 -4.10 23.55 -3.62
C GLU A 406 -5.07 23.22 -2.47
N ASP A 407 -5.60 24.25 -1.80
CA ASP A 407 -6.52 24.07 -0.67
C ASP A 407 -7.88 23.52 -1.14
N VAL A 408 -8.38 24.00 -2.28
CA VAL A 408 -9.67 23.57 -2.81
C VAL A 408 -9.60 22.17 -3.41
N GLU A 409 -8.51 21.81 -4.06
CA GLU A 409 -8.26 20.44 -4.54
C GLU A 409 -8.22 19.46 -3.37
N LYS A 410 -7.43 19.77 -2.35
CA LYS A 410 -7.31 18.92 -1.14
C LYS A 410 -8.66 18.71 -0.45
N ILE A 411 -9.41 19.78 -0.18
CA ILE A 411 -10.69 19.64 0.54
C ILE A 411 -11.75 18.94 -0.31
N THR A 412 -11.79 19.18 -1.62
CA THR A 412 -12.76 18.51 -2.49
C THR A 412 -12.42 17.02 -2.71
N ALA A 413 -11.14 16.64 -2.75
CA ALA A 413 -10.73 15.24 -2.75
C ALA A 413 -11.21 14.51 -1.48
N LEU A 414 -10.93 15.08 -0.30
CA LEU A 414 -11.38 14.53 0.98
C LEU A 414 -12.91 14.48 1.08
N ALA A 415 -13.62 15.53 0.59
CA ALA A 415 -15.08 15.59 0.57
C ALA A 415 -15.68 14.54 -0.37
N ARG A 416 -15.06 14.32 -1.53
CA ARG A 416 -15.46 13.28 -2.48
C ARG A 416 -15.46 11.91 -1.81
N ASP A 417 -14.38 11.58 -1.09
CA ASP A 417 -14.25 10.30 -0.40
C ASP A 417 -15.24 10.18 0.78
N LYS A 418 -15.38 11.24 1.57
CA LYS A 418 -16.34 11.30 2.68
C LYS A 418 -17.77 11.10 2.20
N ILE A 419 -18.19 11.88 1.21
CA ILE A 419 -19.55 11.84 0.64
C ILE A 419 -19.81 10.48 -0.01
N GLY A 420 -18.85 9.94 -0.77
CA GLY A 420 -18.96 8.62 -1.39
C GLY A 420 -19.16 7.51 -0.37
N LYS A 421 -18.48 7.55 0.77
CA LYS A 421 -18.66 6.62 1.90
C LYS A 421 -20.01 6.81 2.58
N ASP A 422 -20.38 8.03 2.90
CA ASP A 422 -21.65 8.34 3.60
C ASP A 422 -22.88 7.96 2.77
N LEU A 423 -22.78 8.01 1.46
CA LEU A 423 -23.82 7.59 0.52
C LEU A 423 -23.77 6.12 0.15
N GLY A 424 -22.74 5.37 0.58
CA GLY A 424 -22.57 3.95 0.27
C GLY A 424 -22.28 3.67 -1.22
N LEU A 425 -21.62 4.61 -1.92
CA LEU A 425 -21.37 4.51 -3.36
C LEU A 425 -20.16 3.63 -3.72
N ILE A 426 -19.31 3.30 -2.72
CA ILE A 426 -18.07 2.57 -2.94
C ILE A 426 -18.33 1.07 -2.88
N ASP A 427 -18.11 0.36 -3.99
CA ASP A 427 -18.17 -1.10 -4.00
C ASP A 427 -16.88 -1.70 -3.44
N GLU A 428 -16.94 -2.28 -2.25
CA GLU A 428 -15.80 -2.91 -1.58
C GLU A 428 -15.41 -4.27 -2.21
N ASN A 429 -16.22 -4.81 -3.15
CA ASN A 429 -15.97 -6.11 -3.78
C ASN A 429 -15.27 -6.01 -5.14
N VAL A 430 -14.69 -4.84 -5.45
CA VAL A 430 -13.96 -4.63 -6.70
C VAL A 430 -12.56 -4.05 -6.45
N PHE A 431 -11.66 -4.30 -7.40
CA PHE A 431 -10.40 -3.60 -7.57
C PHE A 431 -10.51 -2.68 -8.78
N ALA A 432 -10.32 -1.39 -8.57
CA ALA A 432 -10.35 -0.36 -9.59
C ALA A 432 -8.94 0.15 -9.85
N PHE A 433 -8.25 -0.42 -10.83
CA PHE A 433 -6.93 0.01 -11.26
C PHE A 433 -7.02 1.16 -12.26
N CYS A 434 -6.06 2.08 -12.20
CA CYS A 434 -5.79 3.06 -13.25
C CYS A 434 -4.30 3.41 -13.31
N TRP A 435 -3.89 3.93 -14.46
CA TRP A 435 -2.62 4.60 -14.64
C TRP A 435 -2.81 6.10 -14.53
N ILE A 436 -1.94 6.75 -13.79
CA ILE A 436 -1.77 8.19 -13.84
C ILE A 436 -0.54 8.45 -14.69
N VAL A 437 -0.70 9.27 -15.72
CA VAL A 437 0.32 9.51 -16.75
C VAL A 437 0.52 11.02 -16.96
N ASP A 438 1.47 11.39 -17.79
CA ASP A 438 1.72 12.77 -18.20
C ASP A 438 2.01 13.70 -17.02
N TYR A 439 2.89 13.25 -16.12
CA TYR A 439 3.34 14.08 -15.00
C TYR A 439 4.15 15.27 -15.49
N PRO A 440 4.03 16.44 -14.83
CA PRO A 440 4.96 17.54 -15.09
C PRO A 440 6.39 17.14 -14.70
N MET A 441 7.38 17.52 -15.53
CA MET A 441 8.80 17.29 -15.23
C MET A 441 9.24 18.10 -14.02
N TYR A 442 8.73 19.31 -13.89
CA TYR A 442 9.10 20.29 -12.88
C TYR A 442 7.89 20.85 -12.15
N GLU A 443 8.15 21.29 -10.93
CA GLU A 443 7.21 22.06 -10.12
C GLU A 443 7.94 23.20 -9.40
N ILE A 444 7.19 24.15 -8.85
CA ILE A 444 7.73 25.21 -8.00
C ILE A 444 7.77 24.69 -6.56
N ASP A 445 8.94 24.76 -5.95
CA ASP A 445 9.08 24.50 -4.52
C ASP A 445 8.46 25.63 -3.70
N ASN A 446 7.42 25.32 -2.92
CA ASN A 446 6.67 26.31 -2.15
C ASN A 446 7.48 27.02 -1.05
N GLN A 447 8.60 26.44 -0.60
CA GLN A 447 9.44 27.06 0.44
C GLN A 447 10.49 27.97 -0.15
N THR A 448 11.11 27.54 -1.25
CA THR A 448 12.24 28.25 -1.86
C THR A 448 11.84 29.09 -3.06
N ASN A 449 10.63 28.89 -3.59
CA ASN A 449 10.11 29.49 -4.84
C ASN A 449 11.03 29.23 -6.06
N LYS A 450 11.77 28.09 -6.03
CA LYS A 450 12.65 27.64 -7.12
C LYS A 450 12.01 26.48 -7.87
N ILE A 451 12.44 26.31 -9.11
CA ILE A 451 12.09 25.13 -9.91
C ILE A 451 12.84 23.92 -9.35
N LYS A 452 12.12 22.83 -9.15
CA LYS A 452 12.66 21.51 -8.81
C LYS A 452 11.98 20.43 -9.66
N PHE A 453 12.58 19.25 -9.74
CA PHE A 453 11.89 18.10 -10.31
C PHE A 453 10.66 17.75 -9.48
N SER A 454 9.55 17.46 -10.17
CA SER A 454 8.30 17.07 -9.48
C SER A 454 8.41 15.67 -8.86
N HIS A 455 9.10 14.75 -9.54
CA HIS A 455 9.28 13.36 -9.14
C HIS A 455 10.69 12.86 -9.49
N ASN A 456 10.81 11.78 -10.30
CA ASN A 456 12.08 11.17 -10.65
C ASN A 456 12.86 12.01 -11.67
N PRO A 457 14.05 12.54 -11.34
CA PRO A 457 14.85 13.39 -12.24
C PRO A 457 15.42 12.63 -13.45
N PHE A 458 15.40 11.30 -13.43
CA PHE A 458 15.92 10.45 -14.49
C PHE A 458 14.88 10.07 -15.54
N SER A 459 13.70 10.68 -15.50
CA SER A 459 12.62 10.44 -16.48
C SER A 459 12.93 11.13 -17.80
N MET A 460 12.52 10.50 -18.91
CA MET A 460 12.58 11.08 -20.24
C MET A 460 11.47 12.14 -20.39
N PRO A 461 11.78 13.36 -20.83
CA PRO A 461 10.76 14.34 -21.20
C PRO A 461 9.98 13.87 -22.44
N GLN A 462 8.71 14.26 -22.51
CA GLN A 462 7.83 13.90 -23.63
C GLN A 462 8.09 14.77 -24.86
N GLY A 463 7.79 14.23 -26.03
CA GLY A 463 7.86 14.91 -27.31
C GLY A 463 9.24 14.86 -27.99
N ASP A 464 9.42 15.71 -29.00
CA ASP A 464 10.68 15.80 -29.74
C ASP A 464 11.75 16.53 -28.91
N ILE A 465 12.79 15.82 -28.52
CA ILE A 465 13.89 16.30 -27.66
C ILE A 465 14.50 17.60 -28.20
N ASN A 466 14.55 17.76 -29.53
CA ASN A 466 15.14 18.96 -30.18
C ASN A 466 14.20 20.18 -30.12
N LYS A 467 12.93 19.99 -29.73
CA LYS A 467 11.91 21.04 -29.68
C LYS A 467 11.48 21.39 -28.27
N ILE A 468 12.09 20.80 -27.24
CA ILE A 468 11.78 21.11 -25.85
C ILE A 468 12.06 22.58 -25.57
N ASN A 469 11.04 23.28 -25.06
CA ASN A 469 11.17 24.68 -24.66
C ASN A 469 11.62 24.77 -23.19
N PHE A 470 12.90 24.89 -22.96
CA PHE A 470 13.48 25.03 -21.62
C PHE A 470 13.20 26.41 -20.97
N ASP A 471 12.73 27.40 -21.73
CA ASP A 471 12.31 28.70 -21.17
C ASP A 471 10.94 28.62 -20.45
N LYS A 472 10.21 27.51 -20.68
CA LYS A 472 8.93 27.24 -20.05
C LYS A 472 8.93 25.87 -19.36
N PRO A 473 9.75 25.67 -18.35
CA PRO A 473 10.00 24.35 -17.78
C PRO A 473 8.75 23.70 -17.16
N LEU A 474 7.81 24.48 -16.62
CA LEU A 474 6.57 23.97 -16.03
C LEU A 474 5.59 23.39 -17.07
N GLU A 475 5.79 23.64 -18.37
CA GLU A 475 5.00 23.05 -19.46
C GLU A 475 5.61 21.71 -19.94
N ILE A 476 6.83 21.34 -19.51
CA ILE A 476 7.49 20.09 -19.90
C ILE A 476 6.85 18.92 -19.14
N LEU A 477 6.33 17.95 -19.88
CA LEU A 477 5.82 16.68 -19.34
C LEU A 477 6.91 15.60 -19.41
N ALA A 478 6.84 14.65 -18.49
CA ALA A 478 7.71 13.49 -18.43
C ALA A 478 6.97 12.20 -18.78
N TYR A 479 7.65 11.23 -19.39
CA TYR A 479 7.18 9.85 -19.47
C TYR A 479 7.30 9.16 -18.11
N GLN A 480 6.53 9.69 -17.16
CA GLN A 480 6.42 9.21 -15.80
C GLN A 480 5.00 8.75 -15.56
N TYR A 481 4.85 7.67 -14.80
CA TYR A 481 3.56 7.03 -14.60
C TYR A 481 3.48 6.33 -13.26
N ASP A 482 2.29 6.38 -12.67
CA ASP A 482 1.95 5.64 -11.45
C ASP A 482 0.80 4.68 -11.73
N ILE A 483 0.84 3.50 -11.11
CA ILE A 483 -0.32 2.61 -11.07
C ILE A 483 -1.00 2.70 -9.71
N VAL A 484 -2.29 2.99 -9.74
CA VAL A 484 -3.14 3.18 -8.57
C VAL A 484 -4.21 2.12 -8.52
N CYS A 485 -4.54 1.62 -7.34
CA CYS A 485 -5.67 0.73 -7.11
C CYS A 485 -6.42 1.16 -5.86
N ASN A 486 -7.73 1.42 -5.99
CA ASN A 486 -8.61 1.76 -4.86
C ASN A 486 -8.08 2.94 -4.01
N GLY A 487 -7.51 3.96 -4.65
CA GLY A 487 -6.95 5.13 -3.96
C GLY A 487 -5.55 4.93 -3.37
N ILE A 488 -4.93 3.79 -3.62
CA ILE A 488 -3.58 3.47 -3.15
C ILE A 488 -2.62 3.41 -4.35
N GLU A 489 -1.58 4.24 -4.33
CA GLU A 489 -0.46 4.11 -5.25
C GLU A 489 0.27 2.79 -4.99
N LEU A 490 0.25 1.90 -5.96
CA LEU A 490 1.00 0.64 -5.88
C LEU A 490 2.42 0.78 -6.36
N SER A 491 2.66 1.69 -7.30
CA SER A 491 3.99 1.87 -7.90
C SER A 491 4.10 3.15 -8.70
N SER A 492 5.35 3.65 -8.76
CA SER A 492 5.79 4.68 -9.70
C SER A 492 6.82 4.10 -10.66
N GLY A 493 6.81 4.59 -11.90
CA GLY A 493 7.75 4.21 -12.94
C GLY A 493 8.01 5.33 -13.94
N ALA A 494 8.94 5.09 -14.85
CA ALA A 494 9.22 6.02 -15.94
C ALA A 494 9.93 5.33 -17.11
N ILE A 495 9.84 5.92 -18.31
CA ILE A 495 10.84 5.75 -19.35
C ILE A 495 12.02 6.63 -18.98
N ARG A 496 13.22 6.08 -19.00
CA ARG A 496 14.42 6.74 -18.47
C ARG A 496 15.11 7.62 -19.50
N ASN A 497 15.61 8.74 -19.03
CA ASN A 497 16.52 9.53 -19.84
C ASN A 497 17.88 8.82 -19.91
N HIS A 498 18.20 8.31 -21.09
CA HIS A 498 19.45 7.60 -21.38
C HIS A 498 20.48 8.46 -22.14
N ILE A 499 20.19 9.76 -22.31
CA ILE A 499 21.01 10.71 -23.08
C ILE A 499 21.75 11.66 -22.12
N PRO A 500 23.09 11.55 -21.98
CA PRO A 500 23.86 12.36 -21.02
C PRO A 500 23.69 13.88 -21.20
N ASP A 501 23.79 14.37 -22.43
CA ASP A 501 23.67 15.80 -22.70
C ASP A 501 22.29 16.37 -22.35
N LEU A 502 21.25 15.62 -22.60
CA LEU A 502 19.89 15.98 -22.19
C LEU A 502 19.76 15.99 -20.67
N MET A 503 20.39 15.02 -19.98
CA MET A 503 20.37 14.97 -18.52
C MET A 503 20.99 16.23 -17.90
N TYR A 504 22.16 16.67 -18.36
CA TYR A 504 22.77 17.92 -17.90
C TYR A 504 21.83 19.12 -18.08
N LYS A 505 21.19 19.24 -19.25
CA LYS A 505 20.25 20.34 -19.53
C LYS A 505 19.04 20.32 -18.56
N LEU A 506 18.47 19.13 -18.31
CA LEU A 506 17.34 18.99 -17.41
C LEU A 506 17.71 19.35 -15.96
N PHE A 507 18.90 18.95 -15.51
CA PHE A 507 19.39 19.29 -14.17
C PHE A 507 19.74 20.77 -14.03
N ASP A 508 20.26 21.41 -15.09
CA ASP A 508 20.55 22.85 -15.11
C ASP A 508 19.28 23.69 -14.89
N VAL A 509 18.16 23.32 -15.50
CA VAL A 509 16.83 23.94 -15.26
C VAL A 509 16.42 23.87 -13.80
N ALA A 510 16.74 22.78 -13.11
CA ALA A 510 16.48 22.62 -11.68
C ALA A 510 17.56 23.27 -10.79
N GLY A 511 18.51 24.00 -11.38
CA GLY A 511 19.55 24.76 -10.67
C GLY A 511 20.78 23.96 -10.24
N TYR A 512 21.00 22.77 -10.79
CA TYR A 512 22.22 21.97 -10.54
C TYR A 512 23.29 22.30 -11.59
N SER A 513 24.49 22.62 -11.15
CA SER A 513 25.61 22.75 -12.05
C SER A 513 26.08 21.39 -12.62
N LYS A 514 26.78 21.40 -13.73
CA LYS A 514 27.40 20.17 -14.28
C LYS A 514 28.28 19.47 -13.24
N SER A 515 29.04 20.23 -12.45
CA SER A 515 29.86 19.67 -11.36
C SER A 515 29.04 18.98 -10.28
N ASP A 516 27.86 19.51 -9.93
CA ASP A 516 26.97 18.87 -8.96
C ASP A 516 26.44 17.53 -9.47
N VAL A 517 26.07 17.48 -10.75
CA VAL A 517 25.60 16.27 -11.42
C VAL A 517 26.72 15.22 -11.49
N ASP A 518 27.92 15.62 -11.91
CA ASP A 518 29.09 14.75 -11.98
C ASP A 518 29.47 14.20 -10.60
N GLN A 519 29.41 15.02 -9.55
CA GLN A 519 29.74 14.58 -8.21
C GLN A 519 28.72 13.57 -7.65
N LYS A 520 27.44 13.80 -7.91
CA LYS A 520 26.35 12.97 -7.35
C LYS A 520 26.08 11.71 -8.16
N PHE A 521 26.23 11.77 -9.50
CA PHE A 521 25.79 10.74 -10.44
C PHE A 521 26.87 10.27 -11.40
N SER A 522 28.17 10.48 -11.07
CA SER A 522 29.29 10.15 -11.95
C SER A 522 29.24 8.73 -12.52
N GLY A 523 28.90 7.74 -11.70
CA GLY A 523 28.82 6.34 -12.14
C GLY A 523 27.77 6.11 -13.21
N MET A 524 26.59 6.72 -13.06
CA MET A 524 25.49 6.58 -14.01
C MET A 524 25.75 7.38 -15.28
N ILE A 525 26.15 8.64 -15.18
CA ILE A 525 26.49 9.48 -16.33
C ILE A 525 27.60 8.84 -17.16
N ASN A 526 28.64 8.32 -16.49
CA ASN A 526 29.70 7.59 -17.16
C ASN A 526 29.14 6.38 -17.91
N ALA A 527 28.33 5.54 -17.28
CA ALA A 527 27.76 4.37 -17.93
C ALA A 527 26.90 4.72 -19.14
N LEU A 528 26.02 5.72 -19.02
CA LEU A 528 25.17 6.20 -20.11
C LEU A 528 26.00 6.68 -21.33
N SER A 529 27.22 7.16 -21.12
CA SER A 529 28.13 7.63 -22.18
C SER A 529 28.72 6.49 -23.04
N TYR A 530 28.54 5.22 -22.63
CA TYR A 530 29.04 4.05 -23.36
C TYR A 530 27.95 3.29 -24.13
N GLY A 531 26.89 3.95 -24.54
CA GLY A 531 25.86 3.35 -25.40
C GLY A 531 24.72 2.69 -24.59
N ALA A 532 24.00 3.51 -23.83
CA ALA A 532 22.81 3.07 -23.12
C ALA A 532 21.61 2.88 -24.06
N PRO A 533 20.87 1.76 -23.97
CA PRO A 533 19.64 1.59 -24.73
C PRO A 533 18.51 2.48 -24.19
N PRO A 534 17.49 2.83 -24.99
CA PRO A 534 16.22 3.27 -24.43
C PRO A 534 15.68 2.23 -23.45
N HIS A 535 15.27 2.63 -22.26
CA HIS A 535 14.81 1.70 -21.23
C HIS A 535 13.78 2.32 -20.32
N GLY A 536 13.01 1.48 -19.65
CA GLY A 536 11.98 1.90 -18.72
C GLY A 536 11.58 0.79 -17.77
N GLY A 537 10.95 1.17 -16.68
CA GLY A 537 10.52 0.23 -15.67
C GLY A 537 9.69 0.86 -14.57
N ILE A 538 9.42 0.04 -13.56
CA ILE A 538 8.52 0.39 -12.47
C ILE A 538 8.89 -0.43 -11.22
N ALA A 539 8.41 -0.04 -10.05
CA ALA A 539 8.75 -0.70 -8.79
C ALA A 539 7.51 -0.90 -7.86
N PRO A 540 6.59 -1.85 -8.19
CA PRO A 540 5.43 -2.13 -7.36
C PRO A 540 5.77 -2.55 -5.93
N GLY A 541 5.13 -1.88 -4.95
CA GLY A 541 5.26 -2.21 -3.53
C GLY A 541 4.58 -3.53 -3.18
N ILE A 542 5.36 -4.56 -2.86
CA ILE A 542 4.85 -5.90 -2.49
C ILE A 542 3.91 -5.79 -1.28
N ASP A 543 4.28 -5.02 -0.28
CA ASP A 543 3.51 -4.90 0.96
C ASP A 543 2.11 -4.31 0.70
N ARG A 544 1.99 -3.30 -0.18
CA ARG A 544 0.70 -2.70 -0.57
C ARG A 544 -0.16 -3.67 -1.39
N ILE A 545 0.45 -4.44 -2.30
CA ILE A 545 -0.25 -5.48 -3.06
C ILE A 545 -0.84 -6.52 -2.11
N ILE A 546 -0.05 -7.02 -1.15
CA ILE A 546 -0.52 -8.01 -0.17
C ILE A 546 -1.61 -7.41 0.73
N MET A 547 -1.46 -6.16 1.17
CA MET A 547 -2.46 -5.45 1.98
C MET A 547 -3.82 -5.40 1.27
N LEU A 548 -3.85 -5.07 -0.02
CA LEU A 548 -5.09 -5.08 -0.82
C LEU A 548 -5.69 -6.49 -0.98
N LEU A 549 -4.86 -7.49 -1.26
CA LEU A 549 -5.30 -8.88 -1.42
C LEU A 549 -5.82 -9.49 -0.10
N ALA A 550 -5.19 -9.14 1.02
CA ALA A 550 -5.61 -9.56 2.37
C ALA A 550 -6.80 -8.75 2.91
N ASN A 551 -7.22 -7.70 2.19
CA ASN A 551 -8.24 -6.74 2.65
C ASN A 551 -7.89 -6.10 4.01
N GLU A 552 -6.62 -5.79 4.23
CA GLU A 552 -6.11 -5.14 5.42
C GLU A 552 -5.98 -3.63 5.23
N LYS A 553 -6.15 -2.89 6.33
CA LYS A 553 -6.02 -1.42 6.34
C LYS A 553 -4.63 -0.95 6.75
N ASN A 554 -3.80 -1.85 7.26
CA ASN A 554 -2.49 -1.53 7.81
C ASN A 554 -1.45 -2.53 7.29
N ILE A 555 -0.37 -2.00 6.74
CA ILE A 555 0.72 -2.78 6.15
C ILE A 555 1.41 -3.71 7.18
N ARG A 556 1.38 -3.37 8.48
CA ARG A 556 1.94 -4.21 9.54
C ARG A 556 1.20 -5.53 9.75
N GLU A 557 -0.05 -5.63 9.27
CA GLU A 557 -0.81 -6.88 9.31
C GLU A 557 -0.30 -7.92 8.27
N VAL A 558 0.42 -7.46 7.25
CA VAL A 558 0.94 -8.29 6.16
C VAL A 558 2.47 -8.38 6.14
N THR A 559 3.14 -7.73 7.09
CA THR A 559 4.60 -7.80 7.29
C THR A 559 4.92 -8.75 8.45
N MET A 560 5.90 -9.65 8.24
CA MET A 560 6.18 -10.72 9.23
C MET A 560 6.68 -10.14 10.56
N PHE A 561 7.69 -9.27 10.52
CA PHE A 561 8.29 -8.62 11.68
C PHE A 561 8.38 -7.10 11.43
N PRO A 562 7.25 -6.36 11.54
CA PRO A 562 7.25 -4.92 11.28
C PRO A 562 7.77 -4.11 12.47
N MET A 563 8.35 -2.96 12.20
CA MET A 563 8.60 -1.94 13.20
C MET A 563 7.30 -1.25 13.65
N ASN A 564 7.30 -0.65 14.83
CA ASN A 564 6.23 0.22 15.30
C ASN A 564 6.24 1.59 14.59
N GLN A 565 5.32 2.48 14.97
CA GLN A 565 5.22 3.83 14.38
C GLN A 565 6.46 4.72 14.66
N ASN A 566 7.25 4.38 15.66
CA ASN A 566 8.48 5.10 16.04
C ASN A 566 9.74 4.49 15.41
N ALA A 567 9.60 3.66 14.38
CA ALA A 567 10.69 2.92 13.75
C ALA A 567 11.49 2.04 14.73
N GLN A 568 10.79 1.37 15.66
CA GLN A 568 11.41 0.48 16.66
C GLN A 568 10.94 -0.97 16.44
N ASP A 569 11.86 -1.91 16.44
CA ASP A 569 11.56 -3.33 16.59
C ASP A 569 11.50 -3.66 18.08
N LEU A 570 10.28 -3.82 18.61
CA LEU A 570 10.04 -4.08 20.03
C LEU A 570 10.39 -5.51 20.44
N MET A 571 10.52 -6.44 19.51
CA MET A 571 10.88 -7.83 19.78
C MET A 571 12.40 -8.00 19.89
N MET A 572 13.16 -7.37 18.98
CA MET A 572 14.63 -7.46 18.94
C MET A 572 15.32 -6.28 19.63
N ASN A 573 14.55 -5.30 20.17
CA ASN A 573 15.03 -4.09 20.80
C ASN A 573 15.95 -3.25 19.90
N ALA A 574 15.55 -3.08 18.62
CA ALA A 574 16.24 -2.21 17.69
C ALA A 574 15.47 -0.87 17.52
N PRO A 575 16.18 0.28 17.41
CA PRO A 575 17.63 0.45 17.50
C PRO A 575 18.16 0.27 18.94
N SER A 576 19.40 -0.22 19.06
CA SER A 576 20.05 -0.48 20.34
C SER A 576 21.33 0.32 20.51
N ASN A 577 21.79 0.42 21.75
CA ASN A 577 23.08 1.05 22.05
C ASN A 577 24.24 0.25 21.47
N VAL A 578 25.28 0.93 21.05
CA VAL A 578 26.55 0.35 20.62
C VAL A 578 27.62 0.57 21.70
N SER A 579 28.59 -0.34 21.77
CA SER A 579 29.68 -0.23 22.73
C SER A 579 30.69 0.86 22.32
N GLU A 580 31.39 1.44 23.31
CA GLU A 580 32.46 2.42 23.06
C GLU A 580 33.58 1.86 22.16
N ASN A 581 33.89 0.57 22.27
CA ASN A 581 34.88 -0.06 21.41
C ASN A 581 34.44 -0.06 19.95
N GLN A 582 33.17 -0.38 19.66
CA GLN A 582 32.63 -0.29 18.30
C GLN A 582 32.68 1.14 17.75
N LEU A 583 32.36 2.15 18.57
CA LEU A 583 32.48 3.55 18.16
C LEU A 583 33.92 3.95 17.86
N LYS A 584 34.89 3.50 18.71
CA LYS A 584 36.33 3.74 18.49
C LYS A 584 36.82 3.06 17.20
N GLU A 585 36.43 1.82 16.93
CA GLU A 585 36.78 1.11 15.69
C GLU A 585 36.24 1.80 14.45
N LEU A 586 35.08 2.46 14.56
CA LEU A 586 34.45 3.22 13.48
C LEU A 586 34.94 4.68 13.40
N ASN A 587 35.76 5.10 14.36
CA ASN A 587 36.22 6.48 14.48
C ASN A 587 35.09 7.52 14.60
N ILE A 588 34.05 7.18 15.38
CA ILE A 588 32.82 7.96 15.57
C ILE A 588 32.67 8.30 17.06
N SER A 589 32.12 9.48 17.35
CA SER A 589 31.69 9.88 18.68
C SER A 589 30.23 10.33 18.71
N ILE A 590 29.50 9.94 19.75
CA ILE A 590 28.13 10.39 19.98
C ILE A 590 28.17 11.69 20.75
N LYS A 591 27.60 12.77 20.19
CA LYS A 591 27.35 14.00 20.92
C LYS A 591 26.08 13.83 21.75
N ASN A 592 26.18 13.83 23.07
CA ASN A 592 25.01 13.87 23.93
C ASN A 592 24.23 15.17 23.66
N LYS A 593 22.94 15.06 23.36
CA LYS A 593 22.04 16.21 23.36
C LYS A 593 22.04 16.74 24.80
N LYS A 594 22.52 17.98 25.00
CA LYS A 594 22.33 18.71 26.23
C LYS A 594 20.87 18.98 26.50
#